data_26144e28fe400b152bf9061ea01deefb
#
_entry.id   26144e28fe400b152bf9061ea01deefb
#
_cell.length_a   1.000
_cell.length_b   1.000
_cell.length_c   1.000
_cell.angle_alpha   90.00
_cell.angle_beta   90.00
_cell.angle_gamma   90.00
#
_symmetry.space_group_name_H-M   'P 1'
#
loop_
_entity.id
_entity.type
_entity.pdbx_description
1 polymer ?
#
loop_
_entity_poly.entity_id
_entity_poly.type
_entity_poly.pdbx_seq_one_letter_code
_entity_poly.pdbx_strand_id
1 'polypeptide(L)'
;MNEFDHINIQIEQLPIGDIIIKDRDGGEERIVFERKHVSDLASSIVDGRYKEQSYRLDGSCHLANHNIIYIVEGSITSLNPKFTKVKPAAIYSAICSLQYFKGFSVMKTTNMEETCEYILRMADKIYREKHIVAYYANKGQESTHQQAQAQEYCDVVKRIKKDNITPENIGIIMLSQVPGVSSAVAKALLDGGNKTLFEFVGECRTNHVFLSEFTYEQGGKQKKLSRTAIEGIDKYLLREKEVIICVNDETDEKLNDL
;
A
#
# COMPACT_ATOMS: atom_id res chain seq x y z
N MET A 1 21.77 -16.06 -9.79
CA MET A 1 20.72 -16.41 -8.82
C MET A 1 19.39 -16.16 -9.52
N ASN A 2 18.52 -17.14 -9.61
CA ASN A 2 17.20 -16.94 -10.14
C ASN A 2 16.40 -16.07 -9.16
N GLU A 3 15.60 -15.17 -9.69
CA GLU A 3 14.84 -14.19 -8.89
C GLU A 3 13.89 -14.86 -7.86
N PHE A 4 13.44 -16.08 -8.14
CA PHE A 4 12.48 -16.85 -7.35
C PHE A 4 13.06 -18.07 -6.60
N ASP A 5 14.39 -18.12 -6.37
CA ASP A 5 15.06 -19.26 -5.69
C ASP A 5 14.50 -19.55 -4.28
N HIS A 6 13.85 -18.57 -3.65
CA HIS A 6 13.20 -18.70 -2.34
C HIS A 6 11.80 -19.33 -2.38
N ILE A 7 11.20 -19.47 -3.57
CA ILE A 7 9.89 -20.06 -3.77
C ILE A 7 10.05 -21.57 -4.01
N ASN A 8 9.40 -22.39 -3.18
CA ASN A 8 9.37 -23.83 -3.36
C ASN A 8 8.06 -24.23 -4.06
N ILE A 9 8.18 -24.91 -5.21
CA ILE A 9 7.04 -25.39 -5.98
C ILE A 9 6.87 -26.89 -5.75
N GLN A 10 5.69 -27.30 -5.31
CA GLN A 10 5.32 -28.69 -5.11
C GLN A 10 4.13 -29.03 -6.00
N ILE A 11 4.14 -30.23 -6.56
CA ILE A 11 3.02 -30.75 -7.38
C ILE A 11 2.31 -31.81 -6.56
N GLU A 12 1.05 -31.51 -6.19
CA GLU A 12 0.20 -32.38 -5.39
C GLU A 12 -1.26 -32.27 -5.85
N GLN A 13 -2.07 -33.24 -5.48
CA GLN A 13 -3.51 -33.18 -5.73
C GLN A 13 -4.13 -32.20 -4.69
N LEU A 14 -4.66 -31.10 -5.16
CA LEU A 14 -5.28 -30.10 -4.30
C LEU A 14 -6.77 -30.42 -4.07
N PRO A 15 -7.29 -30.17 -2.85
CA PRO A 15 -8.70 -30.36 -2.55
C PRO A 15 -9.58 -29.32 -3.23
N ILE A 16 -9.01 -28.13 -3.52
CA ILE A 16 -9.72 -26.99 -4.12
C ILE A 16 -8.75 -26.09 -4.90
N GLY A 17 -9.25 -25.52 -5.99
CA GLY A 17 -8.44 -24.67 -6.87
C GLY A 17 -7.39 -25.42 -7.66
N ASP A 18 -6.66 -24.70 -8.50
CA ASP A 18 -5.58 -25.24 -9.33
C ASP A 18 -4.19 -24.97 -8.72
N ILE A 19 -4.03 -23.87 -7.98
CA ILE A 19 -2.77 -23.48 -7.34
C ILE A 19 -3.07 -22.84 -5.98
N ILE A 20 -2.25 -23.14 -4.98
CA ILE A 20 -2.35 -22.55 -3.63
C ILE A 20 -1.00 -21.98 -3.22
N ILE A 21 -0.98 -20.74 -2.76
CA ILE A 21 0.17 -20.17 -2.05
C ILE A 21 -0.01 -20.43 -0.57
N LYS A 22 0.99 -21.10 0.05
CA LYS A 22 1.03 -21.43 1.48
C LYS A 22 2.29 -20.85 2.12
N ASP A 23 2.22 -20.51 3.39
CA ASP A 23 3.40 -20.19 4.19
C ASP A 23 4.23 -21.46 4.41
N ARG A 24 5.56 -21.32 4.31
CA ARG A 24 6.49 -22.43 4.49
C ARG A 24 6.49 -22.95 5.93
N ASP A 25 6.45 -22.06 6.90
CA ASP A 25 6.70 -22.37 8.31
C ASP A 25 5.46 -22.91 9.05
N GLY A 26 4.26 -22.63 8.57
CA GLY A 26 3.01 -23.04 9.22
C GLY A 26 2.01 -23.75 8.30
N GLY A 27 2.31 -23.85 7.00
CA GLY A 27 1.40 -24.41 6.02
C GLY A 27 0.10 -23.63 5.84
N GLU A 28 0.01 -22.40 6.40
CA GLU A 28 -1.17 -21.57 6.30
C GLU A 28 -1.39 -21.13 4.85
N GLU A 29 -2.59 -21.41 4.33
CA GLU A 29 -2.98 -21.02 2.98
C GLU A 29 -3.24 -19.51 2.95
N ARG A 30 -2.64 -18.81 1.96
CA ARG A 30 -2.77 -17.38 1.78
C ARG A 30 -3.65 -17.00 0.62
N ILE A 31 -3.51 -17.71 -0.50
CA ILE A 31 -4.26 -17.48 -1.73
C ILE A 31 -4.57 -18.81 -2.41
N VAL A 32 -5.78 -18.92 -2.94
CA VAL A 32 -6.21 -19.99 -3.83
C VAL A 32 -6.44 -19.40 -5.22
N PHE A 33 -5.84 -20.02 -6.25
CA PHE A 33 -6.07 -19.67 -7.64
C PHE A 33 -6.92 -20.75 -8.32
N GLU A 34 -7.89 -20.31 -9.11
CA GLU A 34 -8.59 -21.09 -10.12
C GLU A 34 -8.26 -20.49 -11.49
N ARG A 35 -7.56 -21.24 -12.34
CA ARG A 35 -7.19 -20.80 -13.70
C ARG A 35 -8.12 -21.38 -14.72
N LYS A 36 -8.61 -20.56 -15.62
CA LYS A 36 -9.45 -21.03 -16.71
C LYS A 36 -9.16 -20.27 -17.99
N HIS A 37 -8.80 -20.98 -19.05
CA HIS A 37 -8.70 -20.37 -20.37
C HIS A 37 -10.09 -19.90 -20.83
N VAL A 38 -10.14 -18.79 -21.58
CA VAL A 38 -11.41 -18.16 -22.02
C VAL A 38 -12.30 -19.14 -22.79
N SER A 39 -11.74 -20.05 -23.61
CA SER A 39 -12.50 -21.08 -24.32
C SER A 39 -13.15 -22.09 -23.36
N ASP A 40 -12.44 -22.46 -22.30
CA ASP A 40 -12.91 -23.44 -21.31
C ASP A 40 -13.94 -22.82 -20.38
N LEU A 41 -13.77 -21.51 -20.07
CA LEU A 41 -14.79 -20.72 -19.37
C LEU A 41 -16.08 -20.66 -20.20
N ALA A 42 -15.98 -20.37 -21.50
CA ALA A 42 -17.13 -20.36 -22.39
C ALA A 42 -17.87 -21.69 -22.42
N SER A 43 -17.12 -22.80 -22.53
CA SER A 43 -17.69 -24.15 -22.49
C SER A 43 -18.36 -24.46 -21.15
N SER A 44 -17.70 -24.11 -20.04
CA SER A 44 -18.21 -24.36 -18.69
C SER A 44 -19.44 -23.53 -18.33
N ILE A 45 -19.64 -22.38 -18.97
CA ILE A 45 -20.87 -21.58 -18.82
C ILE A 45 -22.05 -22.32 -19.47
N VAL A 46 -21.84 -22.94 -20.64
CA VAL A 46 -22.89 -23.69 -21.37
C VAL A 46 -23.32 -24.91 -20.62
N ASP A 47 -22.38 -25.70 -20.12
CA ASP A 47 -22.64 -27.00 -19.46
C ASP A 47 -22.92 -26.89 -17.95
N GLY A 48 -22.88 -25.67 -17.39
CA GLY A 48 -23.19 -25.40 -15.98
C GLY A 48 -22.04 -25.65 -15.01
N ARG A 49 -20.89 -26.21 -15.45
CA ARG A 49 -19.72 -26.49 -14.59
C ARG A 49 -19.15 -25.20 -13.95
N TYR A 50 -19.24 -24.06 -14.64
CA TYR A 50 -18.82 -22.76 -14.08
C TYR A 50 -19.54 -22.45 -12.75
N LYS A 51 -20.86 -22.65 -12.69
CA LYS A 51 -21.65 -22.39 -11.47
C LYS A 51 -21.26 -23.32 -10.33
N GLU A 52 -21.11 -24.59 -10.62
CA GLU A 52 -20.75 -25.62 -9.65
C GLU A 52 -19.34 -25.38 -9.10
N GLN A 53 -18.32 -25.15 -9.94
CA GLN A 53 -16.96 -24.85 -9.52
C GLN A 53 -16.88 -23.60 -8.65
N SER A 54 -17.52 -22.51 -9.08
CA SER A 54 -17.53 -21.27 -8.32
C SER A 54 -18.29 -21.37 -7.00
N TYR A 55 -19.34 -22.21 -6.93
CA TYR A 55 -20.05 -22.52 -5.69
C TYR A 55 -19.17 -23.32 -4.73
N ARG A 56 -18.43 -24.32 -5.23
CA ARG A 56 -17.51 -25.12 -4.44
C ARG A 56 -16.36 -24.28 -3.87
N LEU A 57 -15.76 -23.40 -4.67
CA LEU A 57 -14.74 -22.45 -4.21
C LEU A 57 -15.26 -21.56 -3.08
N ASP A 58 -16.47 -21.03 -3.23
CA ASP A 58 -17.10 -20.18 -2.23
C ASP A 58 -17.43 -20.94 -0.91
N GLY A 59 -17.93 -22.17 -1.02
CA GLY A 59 -18.39 -22.95 0.13
C GLY A 59 -17.30 -23.73 0.86
N SER A 60 -16.26 -24.20 0.16
CA SER A 60 -15.25 -25.10 0.71
C SER A 60 -13.93 -24.41 1.08
N CYS A 61 -13.69 -23.20 0.60
CA CYS A 61 -12.50 -22.43 0.95
C CYS A 61 -12.70 -21.71 2.28
N HIS A 62 -11.74 -21.85 3.20
CA HIS A 62 -11.77 -21.15 4.50
C HIS A 62 -11.26 -19.72 4.42
N LEU A 63 -10.53 -19.39 3.33
CA LEU A 63 -10.05 -18.04 3.10
C LEU A 63 -11.22 -17.09 2.78
N ALA A 64 -11.01 -15.81 3.04
CA ALA A 64 -11.92 -14.77 2.56
C ALA A 64 -12.01 -14.85 1.02
N ASN A 65 -13.19 -14.63 0.46
CA ASN A 65 -13.43 -14.76 -0.99
C ASN A 65 -12.51 -13.87 -1.83
N HIS A 66 -12.08 -12.71 -1.29
CA HIS A 66 -11.08 -11.84 -1.92
C HIS A 66 -9.73 -12.52 -2.17
N ASN A 67 -9.35 -13.51 -1.33
CA ASN A 67 -8.13 -14.29 -1.46
C ASN A 67 -8.28 -15.50 -2.40
N ILE A 68 -9.46 -15.69 -2.99
CA ILE A 68 -9.69 -16.61 -4.10
C ILE A 68 -9.51 -15.80 -5.39
N ILE A 69 -8.46 -16.09 -6.13
CA ILE A 69 -8.15 -15.39 -7.38
C ILE A 69 -8.53 -16.25 -8.57
N TYR A 70 -9.53 -15.82 -9.32
CA TYR A 70 -9.95 -16.49 -10.54
C TYR A 70 -9.18 -15.91 -11.73
N ILE A 71 -8.31 -16.70 -12.35
CA ILE A 71 -7.52 -16.28 -13.51
C ILE A 71 -8.26 -16.63 -14.79
N VAL A 72 -8.57 -15.62 -15.58
CA VAL A 72 -9.19 -15.76 -16.91
C VAL A 72 -8.10 -15.52 -17.95
N GLU A 73 -7.57 -16.60 -18.52
CA GLU A 73 -6.47 -16.57 -19.47
C GLU A 73 -6.94 -16.49 -20.91
N GLY A 74 -6.32 -15.61 -21.69
CA GLY A 74 -6.60 -15.43 -23.12
C GLY A 74 -7.50 -14.25 -23.42
N SER A 75 -7.72 -14.01 -24.72
CA SER A 75 -8.50 -12.86 -25.20
C SER A 75 -9.97 -13.22 -25.40
N ILE A 76 -10.86 -12.47 -24.74
CA ILE A 76 -12.31 -12.64 -24.90
C ILE A 76 -12.75 -12.26 -26.31
N THR A 77 -12.08 -11.28 -26.93
CA THR A 77 -12.43 -10.82 -28.27
C THR A 77 -11.98 -11.76 -29.38
N SER A 78 -11.04 -12.66 -29.09
CA SER A 78 -10.55 -13.67 -30.04
C SER A 78 -11.34 -14.99 -30.01
N LEU A 79 -12.39 -15.08 -29.18
CA LEU A 79 -13.28 -16.25 -29.19
C LEU A 79 -13.90 -16.44 -30.58
N ASN A 80 -13.62 -17.60 -31.20
CA ASN A 80 -14.13 -17.91 -32.53
C ASN A 80 -15.59 -18.36 -32.45
N PRO A 81 -16.55 -17.60 -33.05
CA PRO A 81 -17.97 -17.96 -33.03
C PRO A 81 -18.29 -19.32 -33.66
N LYS A 82 -17.37 -19.89 -34.47
CA LYS A 82 -17.54 -21.20 -35.06
C LYS A 82 -17.38 -22.35 -34.03
N PHE A 83 -16.58 -22.12 -32.97
CA PHE A 83 -16.29 -23.12 -31.95
C PHE A 83 -16.98 -22.86 -30.61
N THR A 84 -17.54 -21.68 -30.39
CA THR A 84 -18.29 -21.39 -29.18
C THR A 84 -19.63 -20.71 -29.50
N LYS A 85 -20.69 -21.16 -28.86
CA LYS A 85 -22.02 -20.52 -28.93
C LYS A 85 -22.14 -19.35 -27.93
N VAL A 86 -21.11 -19.11 -27.11
CA VAL A 86 -21.13 -18.10 -26.06
C VAL A 86 -20.69 -16.77 -26.64
N LYS A 87 -21.51 -15.74 -26.42
CA LYS A 87 -21.17 -14.37 -26.80
C LYS A 87 -20.19 -13.79 -25.76
N PRO A 88 -19.26 -12.87 -26.16
CA PRO A 88 -18.39 -12.16 -25.22
C PRO A 88 -19.09 -11.55 -24.01
N ALA A 89 -20.31 -11.04 -24.20
CA ALA A 89 -21.14 -10.49 -23.12
C ALA A 89 -21.41 -11.50 -21.99
N ALA A 90 -21.57 -12.80 -22.30
CA ALA A 90 -21.78 -13.82 -21.28
C ALA A 90 -20.53 -14.10 -20.45
N ILE A 91 -19.34 -14.00 -21.07
CA ILE A 91 -18.06 -14.10 -20.36
C ILE A 91 -17.90 -12.92 -19.41
N TYR A 92 -18.15 -11.69 -19.88
CA TYR A 92 -18.12 -10.51 -19.00
C TYR A 92 -19.12 -10.60 -17.86
N SER A 93 -20.34 -11.08 -18.13
CA SER A 93 -21.35 -11.32 -17.09
C SER A 93 -20.89 -12.35 -16.05
N ALA A 94 -20.20 -13.40 -16.47
CA ALA A 94 -19.61 -14.38 -15.54
C ALA A 94 -18.52 -13.75 -14.68
N ILE A 95 -17.61 -12.96 -15.28
CA ILE A 95 -16.56 -12.22 -14.56
C ILE A 95 -17.18 -11.27 -13.54
N CYS A 96 -18.18 -10.46 -13.93
CA CYS A 96 -18.89 -9.58 -13.00
C CYS A 96 -19.55 -10.37 -11.85
N SER A 97 -20.09 -11.55 -12.15
CA SER A 97 -20.69 -12.41 -11.12
C SER A 97 -19.67 -12.91 -10.11
N LEU A 98 -18.47 -13.32 -10.57
CA LEU A 98 -17.37 -13.72 -9.67
C LEU A 98 -16.94 -12.57 -8.77
N GLN A 99 -16.74 -11.38 -9.33
CA GLN A 99 -16.27 -10.22 -8.59
C GLN A 99 -17.34 -9.64 -7.64
N TYR A 100 -18.52 -9.34 -8.16
CA TYR A 100 -19.50 -8.58 -7.40
C TYR A 100 -20.35 -9.44 -6.47
N PHE A 101 -20.85 -10.59 -6.96
CA PHE A 101 -21.76 -11.42 -6.16
C PHE A 101 -21.05 -12.45 -5.31
N LYS A 102 -19.86 -12.92 -5.73
CA LYS A 102 -19.05 -13.87 -4.97
C LYS A 102 -17.88 -13.27 -4.22
N GLY A 103 -17.51 -12.01 -4.55
CA GLY A 103 -16.39 -11.33 -3.89
C GLY A 103 -15.01 -11.91 -4.22
N PHE A 104 -14.89 -12.70 -5.29
CA PHE A 104 -13.60 -13.22 -5.73
C PHE A 104 -12.77 -12.13 -6.40
N SER A 105 -11.46 -12.19 -6.25
CA SER A 105 -10.56 -11.44 -7.11
C SER A 105 -10.53 -12.07 -8.50
N VAL A 106 -10.53 -11.27 -9.57
CA VAL A 106 -10.40 -11.78 -10.93
C VAL A 106 -9.23 -11.11 -11.62
N MET A 107 -8.29 -11.92 -12.10
CA MET A 107 -7.16 -11.49 -12.91
C MET A 107 -7.33 -11.97 -14.34
N LYS A 108 -7.06 -11.10 -15.30
CA LYS A 108 -6.99 -11.46 -16.72
C LYS A 108 -5.54 -11.51 -17.16
N THR A 109 -5.17 -12.60 -17.81
CA THR A 109 -3.86 -12.78 -18.42
C THR A 109 -4.01 -13.11 -19.91
N THR A 110 -3.00 -12.83 -20.69
CA THR A 110 -3.03 -13.06 -22.15
C THR A 110 -2.63 -14.48 -22.52
N ASN A 111 -1.74 -15.09 -21.74
CA ASN A 111 -1.16 -16.41 -22.00
C ASN A 111 -0.63 -17.04 -20.70
N MET A 112 -0.10 -18.27 -20.82
CA MET A 112 0.43 -19.04 -19.71
C MET A 112 1.67 -18.37 -19.07
N GLU A 113 2.54 -17.77 -19.86
CA GLU A 113 3.75 -17.10 -19.34
C GLU A 113 3.38 -15.96 -18.39
N GLU A 114 2.42 -15.11 -18.80
CA GLU A 114 1.92 -14.02 -17.96
C GLU A 114 1.20 -14.56 -16.71
N THR A 115 0.46 -15.66 -16.84
CA THR A 115 -0.18 -16.33 -15.70
C THR A 115 0.86 -16.81 -14.69
N CYS A 116 1.91 -17.49 -15.14
CA CYS A 116 3.00 -17.97 -14.29
C CYS A 116 3.74 -16.81 -13.61
N GLU A 117 4.09 -15.77 -14.38
CA GLU A 117 4.76 -14.59 -13.87
C GLU A 117 3.91 -13.92 -12.78
N TYR A 118 2.62 -13.73 -13.00
CA TYR A 118 1.70 -13.15 -12.01
C TYR A 118 1.69 -13.94 -10.70
N ILE A 119 1.57 -15.28 -10.79
CA ILE A 119 1.53 -16.16 -9.61
C ILE A 119 2.86 -16.09 -8.84
N LEU A 120 4.00 -16.17 -9.54
CA LEU A 120 5.33 -16.10 -8.93
C LEU A 120 5.58 -14.73 -8.27
N ARG A 121 5.17 -13.63 -8.92
CA ARG A 121 5.27 -12.27 -8.35
C ARG A 121 4.39 -12.11 -7.12
N MET A 122 3.20 -12.71 -7.11
CA MET A 122 2.33 -12.70 -5.94
C MET A 122 2.96 -13.46 -4.77
N ALA A 123 3.52 -14.64 -5.02
CA ALA A 123 4.22 -15.42 -4.00
C ALA A 123 5.45 -14.69 -3.45
N ASP A 124 6.26 -14.10 -4.34
CA ASP A 124 7.43 -13.27 -3.96
C ASP A 124 7.00 -12.06 -3.12
N LYS A 125 5.94 -11.37 -3.52
CA LYS A 125 5.41 -10.22 -2.78
C LYS A 125 4.96 -10.61 -1.37
N ILE A 126 4.19 -11.69 -1.23
CA ILE A 126 3.74 -12.21 0.06
C ILE A 126 4.93 -12.58 0.93
N TYR A 127 5.93 -13.26 0.37
CA TYR A 127 7.15 -13.64 1.09
C TYR A 127 7.94 -12.42 1.60
N ARG A 128 8.15 -11.42 0.77
CA ARG A 128 8.88 -10.19 1.16
C ARG A 128 8.13 -9.36 2.19
N GLU A 129 6.81 -9.35 2.13
CA GLU A 129 5.94 -8.55 2.99
C GLU A 129 5.20 -9.41 4.05
N LYS A 130 5.77 -10.55 4.44
CA LYS A 130 5.17 -11.48 5.41
C LYS A 130 4.81 -10.87 6.76
N HIS A 131 5.38 -9.70 7.10
CA HIS A 131 5.06 -8.94 8.30
C HIS A 131 3.80 -8.07 8.16
N ILE A 132 3.29 -7.90 6.92
CA ILE A 132 2.07 -7.15 6.64
C ILE A 132 0.89 -8.11 6.63
N VAL A 133 -0.13 -7.79 7.43
CA VAL A 133 -1.35 -8.61 7.48
C VAL A 133 -2.16 -8.39 6.21
N ALA A 134 -2.66 -9.46 5.60
CA ALA A 134 -3.54 -9.37 4.44
C ALA A 134 -4.83 -8.60 4.78
N TYR A 135 -5.36 -7.83 3.83
CA TYR A 135 -6.56 -7.00 4.04
C TYR A 135 -7.75 -7.84 4.53
N TYR A 136 -7.97 -9.00 3.91
CA TYR A 136 -8.89 -10.02 4.37
C TYR A 136 -8.10 -11.28 4.70
N ALA A 137 -7.90 -11.57 5.99
CA ALA A 137 -7.17 -12.77 6.39
C ALA A 137 -8.07 -14.01 6.27
N ASN A 138 -9.27 -13.99 6.89
CA ASN A 138 -10.21 -15.12 6.94
C ASN A 138 -11.66 -14.67 6.75
N LYS A 139 -12.54 -15.61 6.33
CA LYS A 139 -13.99 -15.36 6.26
C LYS A 139 -14.55 -14.92 7.61
N GLY A 140 -15.27 -13.80 7.62
CA GLY A 140 -15.95 -13.28 8.80
C GLY A 140 -15.11 -12.50 9.80
N GLN A 141 -13.82 -12.31 9.54
CA GLN A 141 -13.00 -11.39 10.31
C GLN A 141 -12.93 -10.06 9.55
N GLU A 142 -13.60 -9.04 10.09
CA GLU A 142 -13.29 -7.66 9.73
C GLU A 142 -11.85 -7.39 10.20
N SER A 143 -10.96 -7.15 9.25
CA SER A 143 -9.57 -6.87 9.58
C SER A 143 -9.49 -5.58 10.40
N THR A 144 -8.80 -5.64 11.52
CA THR A 144 -8.41 -4.50 12.37
C THR A 144 -7.45 -3.52 11.67
N HIS A 145 -7.50 -3.45 10.33
CA HIS A 145 -6.60 -2.66 9.50
C HIS A 145 -6.78 -1.15 9.64
N GLN A 146 -7.87 -0.67 10.26
CA GLN A 146 -8.08 0.78 10.35
C GLN A 146 -7.01 1.52 11.15
N GLN A 147 -6.38 0.89 12.12
CA GLN A 147 -5.32 1.52 12.92
C GLN A 147 -3.92 1.46 12.28
N ALA A 148 -3.59 0.38 11.54
CA ALA A 148 -2.32 0.26 10.85
C ALA A 148 -2.25 1.14 9.57
N GLN A 149 -3.36 1.29 8.84
CA GLN A 149 -3.44 2.08 7.61
C GLN A 149 -3.23 3.59 7.82
N ALA A 150 -3.60 4.13 8.97
CA ALA A 150 -3.41 5.57 9.25
C ALA A 150 -1.91 5.95 9.31
N GLN A 151 -1.03 5.04 9.75
CA GLN A 151 0.41 5.28 9.80
C GLN A 151 1.10 5.07 8.44
N GLU A 152 0.70 4.04 7.66
CA GLU A 152 1.25 3.80 6.32
C GLU A 152 0.84 4.86 5.31
N TYR A 153 -0.33 5.47 5.49
CA TYR A 153 -0.85 6.50 4.60
C TYR A 153 0.07 7.74 4.52
N CYS A 154 0.75 8.10 5.62
CA CYS A 154 1.70 9.21 5.64
C CYS A 154 2.93 8.98 4.74
N ASP A 155 3.25 7.72 4.41
CA ASP A 155 4.44 7.37 3.62
C ASP A 155 4.17 7.38 2.10
N VAL A 156 2.93 7.21 1.68
CA VAL A 156 2.55 6.96 0.28
C VAL A 156 1.92 8.17 -0.40
N VAL A 157 1.41 9.16 0.34
CA VAL A 157 0.50 10.15 -0.20
C VAL A 157 1.17 11.44 -0.65
N LYS A 158 1.12 11.70 -1.95
CA LYS A 158 1.39 13.01 -2.57
C LYS A 158 0.16 13.96 -2.52
N ARG A 159 -1.05 13.45 -2.33
CA ARG A 159 -2.29 14.22 -2.18
C ARG A 159 -3.14 13.57 -1.09
N ILE A 160 -3.32 14.26 0.00
CA ILE A 160 -4.09 13.82 1.16
C ILE A 160 -5.56 14.11 0.92
N LYS A 161 -6.41 13.08 0.99
CA LYS A 161 -7.85 13.26 1.08
C LYS A 161 -8.21 13.67 2.50
N LYS A 162 -9.16 14.62 2.65
CA LYS A 162 -9.59 15.19 3.93
C LYS A 162 -9.97 14.12 4.96
N ASP A 163 -10.57 13.01 4.52
CA ASP A 163 -11.03 11.92 5.38
C ASP A 163 -9.91 11.08 6.01
N ASN A 164 -8.67 11.26 5.53
CA ASN A 164 -7.49 10.54 6.03
C ASN A 164 -6.59 11.40 6.92
N ILE A 165 -7.01 12.63 7.22
CA ILE A 165 -6.28 13.51 8.15
C ILE A 165 -6.90 13.36 9.54
N THR A 166 -6.08 12.97 10.50
CA THR A 166 -6.45 12.83 11.91
C THR A 166 -5.61 13.75 12.79
N PRO A 167 -6.04 14.05 14.03
CA PRO A 167 -5.24 14.85 14.97
C PRO A 167 -3.83 14.28 15.19
N GLU A 168 -3.68 12.96 15.15
CA GLU A 168 -2.43 12.24 15.40
C GLU A 168 -1.46 12.32 14.21
N ASN A 169 -1.98 12.37 12.97
CA ASN A 169 -1.13 12.34 11.78
C ASN A 169 -0.91 13.70 11.12
N ILE A 170 -1.72 14.71 11.41
CA ILE A 170 -1.63 16.03 10.78
C ILE A 170 -0.26 16.68 10.97
N GLY A 171 0.33 16.58 12.16
CA GLY A 171 1.66 17.11 12.46
C GLY A 171 2.74 16.47 11.61
N ILE A 172 2.69 15.13 11.47
CA ILE A 172 3.62 14.35 10.64
C ILE A 172 3.51 14.77 9.17
N ILE A 173 2.28 14.89 8.68
CA ILE A 173 2.00 15.31 7.30
C ILE A 173 2.56 16.70 7.04
N MET A 174 2.31 17.66 7.93
CA MET A 174 2.81 19.03 7.81
C MET A 174 4.34 19.07 7.84
N LEU A 175 4.96 18.37 8.78
CA LEU A 175 6.41 18.33 8.93
C LEU A 175 7.09 17.68 7.73
N SER A 176 6.48 16.64 7.13
CA SER A 176 7.00 15.97 5.94
C SER A 176 6.95 16.83 4.65
N GLN A 177 6.25 17.96 4.66
CA GLN A 177 6.29 18.94 3.55
C GLN A 177 7.54 19.83 3.61
N VAL A 178 8.27 19.83 4.71
CA VAL A 178 9.52 20.60 4.83
C VAL A 178 10.59 19.93 3.97
N PRO A 179 11.26 20.66 3.04
CA PRO A 179 12.32 20.10 2.21
C PRO A 179 13.42 19.44 3.03
N GLY A 180 13.75 18.20 2.68
CA GLY A 180 14.75 17.39 3.38
C GLY A 180 14.20 16.54 4.54
N VAL A 181 12.93 16.72 4.92
CA VAL A 181 12.27 15.91 5.96
C VAL A 181 11.43 14.82 5.30
N SER A 182 11.84 13.57 5.44
CA SER A 182 11.02 12.41 5.01
C SER A 182 9.93 12.09 6.04
N SER A 183 8.90 11.34 5.64
CA SER A 183 7.86 10.87 6.56
C SER A 183 8.44 10.08 7.74
N ALA A 184 9.47 9.27 7.52
CA ALA A 184 10.14 8.53 8.59
C ALA A 184 10.82 9.47 9.61
N VAL A 185 11.47 10.54 9.12
CA VAL A 185 12.06 11.57 9.97
C VAL A 185 10.97 12.33 10.73
N ALA A 186 9.90 12.73 10.05
CA ALA A 186 8.78 13.43 10.67
C ALA A 186 8.11 12.60 11.77
N LYS A 187 7.89 11.30 11.53
CA LYS A 187 7.38 10.36 12.53
C LYS A 187 8.32 10.27 13.75
N ALA A 188 9.61 10.16 13.53
CA ALA A 188 10.58 10.08 14.61
C ALA A 188 10.62 11.37 15.46
N LEU A 189 10.60 12.54 14.82
CA LEU A 189 10.60 13.84 15.50
C LEU A 189 9.34 14.11 16.31
N LEU A 190 8.19 13.60 15.86
CA LEU A 190 6.90 13.74 16.53
C LEU A 190 6.47 12.50 17.31
N ASP A 191 7.41 11.61 17.64
CA ASP A 191 7.17 10.39 18.42
C ASP A 191 5.94 9.59 17.93
N GLY A 192 5.91 9.32 16.62
CA GLY A 192 4.80 8.59 15.98
C GLY A 192 3.45 9.30 16.00
N GLY A 193 3.38 10.58 16.36
CA GLY A 193 2.15 11.36 16.51
C GLY A 193 1.76 11.66 17.96
N ASN A 194 2.52 11.19 18.94
CA ASN A 194 2.31 11.50 20.36
C ASN A 194 2.71 12.95 20.72
N LYS A 195 3.61 13.56 19.94
CA LYS A 195 4.04 14.95 20.07
C LYS A 195 3.41 15.79 18.95
N THR A 196 2.81 16.92 19.29
CA THR A 196 2.27 17.85 18.32
C THR A 196 3.39 18.62 17.60
N LEU A 197 3.09 19.16 16.42
CA LEU A 197 4.04 20.02 15.68
C LEU A 197 4.42 21.26 16.50
N PHE A 198 3.48 21.83 17.28
CA PHE A 198 3.75 23.01 18.09
C PHE A 198 4.65 22.72 19.28
N GLU A 199 4.48 21.58 19.95
CA GLU A 199 5.39 21.13 21.02
C GLU A 199 6.79 20.88 20.49
N PHE A 200 6.93 20.26 19.30
CA PHE A 200 8.22 20.08 18.62
C PHE A 200 8.90 21.43 18.31
N VAL A 201 8.17 22.38 17.72
CA VAL A 201 8.72 23.72 17.43
C VAL A 201 9.12 24.45 18.72
N GLY A 202 8.33 24.33 19.78
CA GLY A 202 8.65 24.86 21.11
C GLY A 202 9.95 24.28 21.68
N GLU A 203 10.13 22.97 21.57
CA GLU A 203 11.35 22.27 22.00
C GLU A 203 12.59 22.72 21.21
N CYS A 204 12.47 22.85 19.89
CA CYS A 204 13.57 23.34 19.05
C CYS A 204 13.98 24.79 19.39
N ARG A 205 13.02 25.65 19.79
CA ARG A 205 13.30 27.04 20.19
C ARG A 205 13.96 27.15 21.56
N THR A 206 13.62 26.25 22.48
CA THR A 206 14.21 26.22 23.82
C THR A 206 15.56 25.50 23.87
N ASN A 207 15.77 24.53 22.98
CA ASN A 207 17.00 23.75 22.89
C ASN A 207 17.60 23.85 21.47
N HIS A 208 18.49 24.80 21.27
CA HIS A 208 19.13 25.07 19.96
C HIS A 208 20.00 23.91 19.43
N VAL A 209 20.42 22.97 20.28
CA VAL A 209 21.20 21.80 19.85
C VAL A 209 20.35 20.57 19.56
N PHE A 210 19.04 20.62 19.84
CA PHE A 210 18.13 19.48 19.71
C PHE A 210 18.24 18.80 18.34
N LEU A 211 18.11 19.56 17.25
CA LEU A 211 18.13 19.00 15.89
C LEU A 211 19.49 18.37 15.52
N SER A 212 20.58 18.93 15.99
CA SER A 212 21.95 18.44 15.69
C SER A 212 22.31 17.16 16.44
N GLU A 213 21.72 16.95 17.61
CA GLU A 213 21.94 15.79 18.47
C GLU A 213 20.90 14.68 18.26
N PHE A 214 19.78 15.00 17.64
CA PHE A 214 18.67 14.08 17.46
C PHE A 214 19.09 12.84 16.64
N THR A 215 18.76 11.67 17.16
CA THR A 215 18.97 10.38 16.49
C THR A 215 17.66 9.60 16.44
N TYR A 216 17.49 8.83 15.37
CA TYR A 216 16.34 7.97 15.18
C TYR A 216 16.74 6.63 14.58
N GLU A 217 15.93 5.60 14.79
CA GLU A 217 16.18 4.28 14.25
C GLU A 217 15.50 4.13 12.87
N GLN A 218 16.25 3.63 11.90
CA GLN A 218 15.71 3.27 10.59
C GLN A 218 16.45 2.05 10.03
N GLY A 219 15.69 0.97 9.78
CA GLY A 219 16.26 -0.28 9.27
C GLY A 219 17.26 -0.92 10.23
N GLY A 220 17.00 -0.89 11.54
CA GLY A 220 17.88 -1.45 12.58
C GLY A 220 19.17 -0.67 12.81
N LYS A 221 19.27 0.58 12.31
CA LYS A 221 20.45 1.43 12.48
C LYS A 221 20.06 2.80 13.03
N GLN A 222 20.86 3.27 14.00
CA GLN A 222 20.76 4.64 14.50
C GLN A 222 21.28 5.63 13.44
N LYS A 223 20.48 6.65 13.13
CA LYS A 223 20.82 7.71 12.17
C LYS A 223 20.64 9.08 12.80
N LYS A 224 21.47 10.03 12.39
CA LYS A 224 21.30 11.46 12.69
C LYS A 224 20.47 12.13 11.61
N LEU A 225 19.88 13.29 11.91
CA LEU A 225 19.24 14.13 10.92
C LEU A 225 20.24 14.55 9.84
N SER A 226 19.76 14.61 8.59
CA SER A 226 20.58 15.15 7.51
C SER A 226 20.70 16.66 7.64
N ARG A 227 21.80 17.23 7.17
CA ARG A 227 22.00 18.68 7.14
C ARG A 227 20.86 19.42 6.42
N THR A 228 20.40 18.86 5.30
CA THR A 228 19.27 19.41 4.53
C THR A 228 17.96 19.44 5.33
N ALA A 229 17.71 18.43 6.18
CA ALA A 229 16.53 18.41 7.04
C ALA A 229 16.62 19.49 8.12
N ILE A 230 17.78 19.65 8.76
CA ILE A 230 18.02 20.69 9.77
C ILE A 230 17.82 22.08 9.16
N GLU A 231 18.50 22.36 8.03
CA GLU A 231 18.37 23.64 7.31
C GLU A 231 16.92 23.91 6.86
N GLY A 232 16.19 22.86 6.45
CA GLY A 232 14.77 22.97 6.09
C GLY A 232 13.90 23.35 7.30
N ILE A 233 14.08 22.68 8.44
CA ILE A 233 13.33 22.96 9.67
C ILE A 233 13.62 24.39 10.16
N ASP A 234 14.88 24.79 10.21
CA ASP A 234 15.26 26.14 10.60
C ASP A 234 14.61 27.18 9.69
N LYS A 235 14.73 27.01 8.38
CA LYS A 235 14.24 27.98 7.40
C LYS A 235 12.73 28.15 7.41
N TYR A 236 11.96 27.04 7.54
CA TYR A 236 10.51 27.06 7.33
C TYR A 236 9.70 27.08 8.63
N LEU A 237 10.26 26.63 9.76
CA LEU A 237 9.53 26.51 11.02
C LEU A 237 10.10 27.34 12.16
N LEU A 238 11.42 27.59 12.18
CA LEU A 238 12.08 28.24 13.32
C LEU A 238 12.50 29.69 13.04
N ARG A 239 12.58 30.10 11.76
CA ARG A 239 13.03 31.40 11.37
C ARG A 239 12.18 32.50 12.03
N GLU A 240 12.79 33.31 12.86
CA GLU A 240 12.22 34.53 13.37
C GLU A 240 12.23 35.61 12.28
N LYS A 241 11.15 36.39 12.18
CA LYS A 241 11.17 37.61 11.36
C LYS A 241 12.01 38.64 12.10
N GLU A 242 13.14 39.00 11.56
CA GLU A 242 13.84 40.21 12.01
C GLU A 242 12.92 41.39 11.81
N VAL A 243 12.52 42.03 12.89
CA VAL A 243 11.83 43.31 12.85
C VAL A 243 12.92 44.36 12.64
N ILE A 244 13.13 44.78 11.39
CA ILE A 244 14.01 45.91 11.09
C ILE A 244 13.23 47.18 11.50
N ILE A 245 13.62 47.80 12.60
CA ILE A 245 13.14 49.12 12.94
C ILE A 245 14.03 50.11 12.17
N CYS A 246 13.51 50.66 11.08
CA CYS A 246 14.15 51.79 10.40
C CYS A 246 13.87 53.02 11.23
N VAL A 247 14.87 53.56 11.92
CA VAL A 247 14.84 54.86 12.55
C VAL A 247 15.26 55.87 11.48
N ASN A 248 14.38 56.83 11.16
CA ASN A 248 14.77 57.96 10.32
C ASN A 248 15.73 58.86 11.12
N ASP A 249 16.96 58.92 10.65
CA ASP A 249 17.98 59.81 11.13
C ASP A 249 17.75 61.23 10.52
N GLU A 250 16.64 61.87 10.92
CA GLU A 250 16.37 63.29 10.61
C GLU A 250 16.40 64.11 11.90
N THR A 251 17.56 64.20 12.51
CA THR A 251 17.81 65.31 13.45
C THR A 251 19.33 65.50 13.59
N ASP A 252 19.97 66.21 12.66
CA ASP A 252 21.18 66.98 12.96
C ASP A 252 21.54 67.98 11.82
N GLU A 253 20.63 68.91 11.50
CA GLU A 253 20.99 70.12 10.74
C GLU A 253 20.07 71.23 11.06
N LYS A 254 20.03 71.66 12.34
CA LYS A 254 19.51 72.99 12.71
C LYS A 254 19.95 73.40 14.13
N LEU A 255 21.22 73.52 14.37
CA LEU A 255 21.73 74.19 15.60
C LEU A 255 23.11 74.85 15.39
N ASN A 256 23.25 75.54 14.25
CA ASN A 256 24.37 76.42 14.03
C ASN A 256 23.91 77.64 13.29
N ASP A 257 22.93 78.35 13.84
CA ASP A 257 22.68 79.80 13.54
C ASP A 257 21.77 80.39 14.64
N LEU A 258 22.35 80.68 15.78
CA LEU A 258 21.91 81.74 16.73
C LEU A 258 23.08 82.10 17.66
#